data_f8f2424e1c6fa5e6c600f99f315f271e
#
_entry.id   f8f2424e1c6fa5e6c600f99f315f271e
#
_cell.length_a   1.000
_cell.length_b   1.000
_cell.length_c   1.000
_cell.angle_alpha   90.00
_cell.angle_beta   90.00
_cell.angle_gamma   90.00
#
_symmetry.space_group_name_H-M   'P 1'
#
loop_
_entity.id
_entity.type
_entity.pdbx_description
1 polymer ?
#
loop_
_entity_poly.entity_id
_entity_poly.type
_entity_poly.pdbx_seq_one_letter_code
_entity_poly.pdbx_strand_id
1 'polypeptide(L)'
;MRSANLKKAVWGLMAIASTLVCVMDCYPLIPAVYGVYCLSSGHTIIFYIGLIIGMGYFISIPSICKYLFIIAVIYFGERLFVRKSSKNGCLTTAVVAACATAVMNLSVTFLGRPDTDEIVLSVAESLVVFSMAFVLCRACEYLRALEHNENPVIAGLLPDREEAFATAVSGLSGIISTANVMAVKCTADKIPDESEKIQLEVTGRLCACCEGCSVCWTSGTSISDSIKMLADAVRKRMKTEEIVQNRYVDGCPHYTRMVEAATEAFARIELNEAWYRRLTENRRVIAAQLDAMAELMDSWCRAEKCIDKKRRLRLSRVYVYTKETGIQVENAHIYENARQQVCIKADVCTKIDGGIEISKYVQAVSRAMGVKLRQAHGTVSIISDERTSIVLYEENQLYALSGVATKKKTGSQANGDSCSMFQLDDGMYHVCVSDGMGSGKQAQAESTLVVDLLEKLLEAGFSRESALKLMNSAMVISAGEESYSTVDFATIDMYTGELELTKTGAAPSFIKSGKQVSVIEIESLPAGVDVWQESKQSKNTLQSGDFLVMVTDGVLEYLHVKDRQGKLMDIIAGVKSDNAGVMAQEILDKVLLDTGGYAMDDMTVVAIGIWEK
;
A
#
# COMPACT_ATOMS: atom_id res chain seq x y z
N MET A 1 2.44 24.28 -7.75
CA MET A 1 3.56 23.89 -8.63
C MET A 1 3.51 22.43 -9.11
N ARG A 2 3.25 21.41 -8.28
CA ARG A 2 3.17 19.99 -8.73
C ARG A 2 2.07 19.72 -9.76
N SER A 3 0.86 20.26 -9.60
CA SER A 3 -0.28 20.07 -10.51
C SER A 3 -0.01 20.64 -11.92
N ALA A 4 0.60 21.80 -12.04
CA ALA A 4 0.94 22.39 -13.33
C ALA A 4 2.02 21.60 -14.10
N ASN A 5 2.97 21.01 -13.40
CA ASN A 5 4.00 20.17 -14.00
C ASN A 5 3.44 18.81 -14.44
N LEU A 6 2.49 18.25 -13.67
CA LEU A 6 1.79 17.03 -14.04
C LEU A 6 0.96 17.21 -15.32
N LYS A 7 0.20 18.31 -15.44
CA LYS A 7 -0.55 18.66 -16.66
C LYS A 7 0.36 18.78 -17.88
N LYS A 8 1.53 19.40 -17.73
CA LYS A 8 2.52 19.49 -18.81
C LYS A 8 3.06 18.13 -19.24
N ALA A 9 3.34 17.25 -18.27
CA ALA A 9 3.80 15.89 -18.54
C ALA A 9 2.73 15.05 -19.25
N VAL A 10 1.47 15.16 -18.84
CA VAL A 10 0.33 14.46 -19.48
C VAL A 10 0.20 14.88 -20.94
N TRP A 11 0.28 16.18 -21.27
CA TRP A 11 0.24 16.64 -22.65
C TRP A 11 1.42 16.13 -23.49
N GLY A 12 2.62 16.03 -22.90
CA GLY A 12 3.77 15.43 -23.59
C GLY A 12 3.57 13.94 -23.89
N LEU A 13 3.02 13.19 -22.95
CA LEU A 13 2.67 11.78 -23.13
C LEU A 13 1.57 11.58 -24.16
N MET A 14 0.54 12.42 -24.15
CA MET A 14 -0.53 12.39 -25.15
C MET A 14 0.00 12.70 -26.57
N ALA A 15 0.96 13.60 -26.70
CA ALA A 15 1.61 13.89 -27.97
C ALA A 15 2.35 12.65 -28.53
N ILE A 16 3.11 11.95 -27.71
CA ILE A 16 3.77 10.69 -28.09
C ILE A 16 2.72 9.61 -28.41
N ALA A 17 1.72 9.43 -27.55
CA ALA A 17 0.67 8.43 -27.76
C ALA A 17 -0.11 8.63 -29.06
N SER A 18 -0.30 9.89 -29.50
CA SER A 18 -0.98 10.20 -30.77
C SER A 18 -0.24 9.70 -31.99
N THR A 19 1.08 9.49 -31.92
CA THR A 19 1.91 8.97 -33.01
C THR A 19 1.98 7.44 -33.06
N LEU A 20 1.49 6.76 -32.01
CA LEU A 20 1.48 5.29 -31.95
C LEU A 20 0.29 4.66 -32.67
N VAL A 21 -0.81 5.40 -32.82
CA VAL A 21 -2.02 4.88 -33.47
C VAL A 21 -1.97 5.14 -34.96
N CYS A 22 -1.64 4.10 -35.71
CA CYS A 22 -1.60 4.08 -37.15
C CYS A 22 -2.71 3.18 -37.70
N VAL A 23 -3.48 3.67 -38.67
CA VAL A 23 -4.51 2.91 -39.39
C VAL A 23 -4.29 3.13 -40.86
N MET A 24 -3.88 2.12 -41.61
CA MET A 24 -3.59 2.20 -43.07
C MET A 24 -2.65 3.36 -43.46
N ASP A 25 -1.52 3.49 -42.76
CA ASP A 25 -0.55 4.60 -42.90
C ASP A 25 -1.07 6.01 -42.60
N CYS A 26 -2.26 6.12 -41.98
CA CYS A 26 -2.85 7.35 -41.51
C CYS A 26 -2.73 7.44 -39.97
N TYR A 27 -2.47 8.66 -39.47
CA TYR A 27 -2.32 8.94 -38.02
C TYR A 27 -3.39 9.95 -37.54
N PRO A 28 -4.67 9.57 -37.49
CA PRO A 28 -5.77 10.50 -37.26
C PRO A 28 -5.76 11.14 -35.86
N LEU A 29 -5.08 10.54 -34.89
CA LEU A 29 -4.95 11.09 -33.54
C LEU A 29 -4.06 12.33 -33.49
N ILE A 30 -3.10 12.51 -34.38
CA ILE A 30 -2.18 13.67 -34.39
C ILE A 30 -2.96 14.98 -34.58
N PRO A 31 -3.75 15.16 -35.66
CA PRO A 31 -4.56 16.38 -35.85
C PRO A 31 -5.61 16.58 -34.76
N ALA A 32 -6.24 15.50 -34.29
CA ALA A 32 -7.26 15.55 -33.25
C ALA A 32 -6.68 16.04 -31.91
N VAL A 33 -5.59 15.43 -31.44
CA VAL A 33 -4.93 15.81 -30.17
C VAL A 33 -4.32 17.21 -30.26
N TYR A 34 -3.76 17.58 -31.42
CA TYR A 34 -3.19 18.92 -31.60
C TYR A 34 -4.28 20.01 -31.59
N GLY A 35 -5.41 19.81 -32.23
CA GLY A 35 -6.54 20.72 -32.18
C GLY A 35 -7.03 20.95 -30.75
N VAL A 36 -7.24 19.89 -29.98
CA VAL A 36 -7.64 19.97 -28.57
C VAL A 36 -6.58 20.67 -27.72
N TYR A 37 -5.29 20.42 -27.99
CA TYR A 37 -4.19 21.08 -27.31
C TYR A 37 -4.19 22.60 -27.56
N CYS A 38 -4.42 23.04 -28.79
CA CYS A 38 -4.54 24.47 -29.14
C CYS A 38 -5.70 25.14 -28.39
N LEU A 39 -6.84 24.46 -28.24
CA LEU A 39 -7.98 24.95 -27.46
C LEU A 39 -7.69 25.05 -25.95
N SER A 40 -6.76 24.25 -25.44
CA SER A 40 -6.46 24.17 -23.99
C SER A 40 -5.62 25.31 -23.44
N SER A 41 -5.25 26.34 -24.23
CA SER A 41 -4.58 27.59 -23.84
C SER A 41 -3.20 27.49 -23.16
N GLY A 42 -2.54 26.35 -23.17
CA GLY A 42 -1.23 26.16 -22.55
C GLY A 42 -0.16 25.75 -23.55
N HIS A 43 0.46 26.67 -24.31
CA HIS A 43 1.60 26.34 -25.17
C HIS A 43 2.80 25.89 -24.33
N THR A 44 2.94 24.59 -24.09
CA THR A 44 4.07 24.01 -23.36
C THR A 44 5.07 23.39 -24.31
N ILE A 45 6.32 23.73 -24.19
CA ILE A 45 7.43 23.16 -24.97
C ILE A 45 7.45 21.64 -24.89
N ILE A 46 7.03 21.05 -23.77
CA ILE A 46 7.00 19.60 -23.54
C ILE A 46 6.08 18.86 -24.52
N PHE A 47 4.96 19.47 -24.93
CA PHE A 47 4.08 18.90 -25.94
C PHE A 47 4.78 18.77 -27.31
N TYR A 48 5.44 19.83 -27.74
CA TYR A 48 6.16 19.84 -29.02
C TYR A 48 7.35 18.89 -29.02
N ILE A 49 8.08 18.80 -27.90
CA ILE A 49 9.16 17.82 -27.73
C ILE A 49 8.59 16.39 -27.85
N GLY A 50 7.50 16.08 -27.16
CA GLY A 50 6.83 14.78 -27.25
C GLY A 50 6.39 14.44 -28.68
N LEU A 51 5.83 15.41 -29.40
CA LEU A 51 5.39 15.26 -30.78
C LEU A 51 6.57 15.00 -31.73
N ILE A 52 7.66 15.75 -31.59
CA ILE A 52 8.87 15.58 -32.42
C ILE A 52 9.50 14.20 -32.18
N ILE A 53 9.63 13.78 -30.92
CA ILE A 53 10.16 12.45 -30.58
C ILE A 53 9.26 11.35 -31.16
N GLY A 54 7.94 11.46 -30.99
CA GLY A 54 7.00 10.48 -31.50
C GLY A 54 7.01 10.40 -33.02
N MET A 55 6.97 11.54 -33.71
CA MET A 55 7.04 11.58 -35.17
C MET A 55 8.37 11.03 -35.72
N GLY A 56 9.49 11.40 -35.10
CA GLY A 56 10.81 10.98 -35.57
C GLY A 56 11.08 9.48 -35.40
N TYR A 57 10.41 8.84 -34.44
CA TYR A 57 10.64 7.42 -34.14
C TYR A 57 9.63 6.48 -34.81
N PHE A 58 8.37 6.91 -34.97
CA PHE A 58 7.29 6.02 -35.41
C PHE A 58 6.76 6.31 -36.82
N ILE A 59 7.08 7.46 -37.42
CA ILE A 59 6.46 7.92 -38.67
C ILE A 59 7.49 8.03 -39.80
N SER A 60 7.09 7.64 -41.01
CA SER A 60 7.93 7.80 -42.23
C SER A 60 8.14 9.28 -42.59
N ILE A 61 9.27 9.63 -43.17
CA ILE A 61 9.62 11.02 -43.54
C ILE A 61 8.54 11.71 -44.41
N PRO A 62 7.95 11.08 -45.44
CA PRO A 62 6.87 11.70 -46.20
C PRO A 62 5.63 12.02 -45.37
N SER A 63 5.24 11.11 -44.46
CA SER A 63 4.10 11.30 -43.59
C SER A 63 4.37 12.38 -42.52
N ILE A 64 5.61 12.53 -42.05
CA ILE A 64 5.99 13.63 -41.14
C ILE A 64 5.72 14.98 -41.83
N CYS A 65 6.14 15.18 -43.06
CA CYS A 65 5.89 16.43 -43.81
C CYS A 65 4.38 16.72 -43.95
N LYS A 66 3.56 15.70 -44.24
CA LYS A 66 2.11 15.78 -44.33
C LYS A 66 1.50 16.30 -43.02
N TYR A 67 1.83 15.66 -41.88
CA TYR A 67 1.24 16.03 -40.61
C TYR A 67 1.78 17.35 -40.03
N LEU A 68 3.04 17.71 -40.30
CA LEU A 68 3.54 19.04 -39.96
C LEU A 68 2.77 20.16 -40.67
N PHE A 69 2.40 19.96 -41.93
CA PHE A 69 1.58 20.93 -42.66
C PHE A 69 0.17 21.00 -42.09
N ILE A 70 -0.47 19.86 -41.80
CA ILE A 70 -1.78 19.81 -41.17
C ILE A 70 -1.77 20.54 -39.83
N ILE A 71 -0.74 20.33 -39.00
CA ILE A 71 -0.55 21.02 -37.72
C ILE A 71 -0.45 22.54 -37.90
N ALA A 72 0.32 22.99 -38.91
CA ALA A 72 0.44 24.41 -39.24
C ALA A 72 -0.91 25.02 -39.65
N VAL A 73 -1.68 24.33 -40.49
CA VAL A 73 -3.01 24.78 -40.93
C VAL A 73 -3.98 24.83 -39.75
N ILE A 74 -3.99 23.82 -38.87
CA ILE A 74 -4.81 23.84 -37.64
C ILE A 74 -4.43 25.02 -36.75
N TYR A 75 -3.13 25.30 -36.56
CA TYR A 75 -2.66 26.42 -35.74
C TYR A 75 -3.16 27.76 -36.25
N PHE A 76 -3.11 28.02 -37.56
CA PHE A 76 -3.62 29.23 -38.17
C PHE A 76 -5.16 29.29 -38.14
N GLY A 77 -5.83 28.17 -38.42
CA GLY A 77 -7.29 28.06 -38.37
C GLY A 77 -7.86 28.33 -36.97
N GLU A 78 -7.23 27.78 -35.95
CA GLU A 78 -7.59 28.04 -34.54
C GLU A 78 -7.47 29.53 -34.18
N ARG A 79 -6.40 30.19 -34.62
CA ARG A 79 -6.24 31.64 -34.38
C ARG A 79 -7.27 32.52 -35.10
N LEU A 80 -7.70 32.12 -36.31
CA LEU A 80 -8.63 32.91 -37.12
C LEU A 80 -10.09 32.69 -36.74
N PHE A 81 -10.49 31.45 -36.47
CA PHE A 81 -11.90 31.06 -36.33
C PHE A 81 -12.33 30.77 -34.90
N VAL A 82 -11.51 30.10 -34.10
CA VAL A 82 -11.94 29.64 -32.76
C VAL A 82 -11.88 30.77 -31.73
N ARG A 83 -10.88 31.64 -31.75
CA ARG A 83 -10.78 32.80 -30.85
C ARG A 83 -11.93 33.79 -30.95
N LYS A 84 -12.66 33.80 -32.08
CA LYS A 84 -13.82 34.67 -32.31
C LYS A 84 -15.18 34.05 -31.94
N SER A 85 -15.27 32.72 -31.82
CA SER A 85 -16.53 31.99 -31.58
C SER A 85 -16.61 31.49 -30.14
N SER A 86 -17.17 32.30 -29.25
CA SER A 86 -17.27 32.04 -27.80
C SER A 86 -18.25 30.93 -27.39
N LYS A 87 -19.16 30.46 -28.27
CA LYS A 87 -20.27 29.55 -27.89
C LYS A 87 -20.09 28.07 -28.29
N ASN A 88 -19.27 27.73 -29.28
CA ASN A 88 -19.15 26.36 -29.83
C ASN A 88 -17.70 25.95 -30.08
N GLY A 89 -16.78 26.23 -29.16
CA GLY A 89 -15.35 25.96 -29.33
C GLY A 89 -15.01 24.53 -29.73
N CYS A 90 -15.66 23.51 -29.16
CA CYS A 90 -15.41 22.10 -29.46
C CYS A 90 -15.79 21.74 -30.91
N LEU A 91 -16.94 22.20 -31.39
CA LEU A 91 -17.39 21.91 -32.75
C LEU A 91 -16.46 22.58 -33.77
N THR A 92 -16.12 23.85 -33.56
CA THR A 92 -15.24 24.63 -34.45
C THR A 92 -13.84 24.03 -34.54
N THR A 93 -13.27 23.59 -33.42
CA THR A 93 -11.96 22.90 -33.42
C THR A 93 -12.01 21.56 -34.16
N ALA A 94 -13.04 20.75 -33.96
CA ALA A 94 -13.22 19.49 -34.66
C ALA A 94 -13.36 19.70 -36.20
N VAL A 95 -14.13 20.73 -36.60
CA VAL A 95 -14.27 21.11 -38.01
C VAL A 95 -12.95 21.60 -38.61
N VAL A 96 -12.23 22.47 -37.93
CA VAL A 96 -10.92 22.99 -38.39
C VAL A 96 -9.91 21.86 -38.57
N ALA A 97 -9.83 20.93 -37.60
CA ALA A 97 -8.93 19.78 -37.70
C ALA A 97 -9.29 18.85 -38.87
N ALA A 98 -10.58 18.56 -39.06
CA ALA A 98 -11.07 17.73 -40.16
C ALA A 98 -10.85 18.39 -41.53
N CYS A 99 -11.16 19.68 -41.66
CA CYS A 99 -10.94 20.43 -42.92
C CYS A 99 -9.46 20.53 -43.26
N ALA A 100 -8.58 20.78 -42.30
CA ALA A 100 -7.14 20.81 -42.51
C ALA A 100 -6.61 19.46 -43.05
N THR A 101 -7.11 18.37 -42.45
CA THR A 101 -6.76 17.00 -42.88
C THR A 101 -7.30 16.71 -44.30
N ALA A 102 -8.56 17.07 -44.56
CA ALA A 102 -9.19 16.86 -45.88
C ALA A 102 -8.47 17.63 -46.98
N VAL A 103 -8.19 18.91 -46.78
CA VAL A 103 -7.48 19.76 -47.76
C VAL A 103 -6.11 19.21 -48.07
N MET A 104 -5.36 18.78 -47.05
CA MET A 104 -4.00 18.23 -47.26
C MET A 104 -4.06 16.89 -48.01
N ASN A 105 -4.95 15.99 -47.61
CA ASN A 105 -5.11 14.70 -48.24
C ASN A 105 -5.52 14.82 -49.71
N LEU A 106 -6.54 15.64 -49.98
CA LEU A 106 -6.97 15.92 -51.35
C LEU A 106 -5.87 16.56 -52.19
N SER A 107 -5.07 17.46 -51.62
CA SER A 107 -3.94 18.06 -52.30
C SER A 107 -2.88 17.04 -52.73
N VAL A 108 -2.59 16.07 -51.84
CA VAL A 108 -1.63 14.99 -52.12
C VAL A 108 -2.18 14.02 -53.17
N THR A 109 -3.46 13.64 -53.11
CA THR A 109 -4.12 12.76 -54.08
C THR A 109 -4.24 13.41 -55.49
N PHE A 110 -4.50 14.74 -55.55
CA PHE A 110 -4.56 15.46 -56.84
C PHE A 110 -3.19 15.72 -57.49
N LEU A 111 -2.09 15.75 -56.72
CA LEU A 111 -0.71 15.84 -57.22
C LEU A 111 -0.22 14.48 -57.81
N GLY A 112 -0.82 13.37 -57.35
CA GLY A 112 -0.65 12.03 -57.91
C GLY A 112 -1.70 11.75 -59.00
N ARG A 113 -1.78 10.53 -59.51
CA ARG A 113 -2.93 10.08 -60.33
C ARG A 113 -4.04 9.65 -59.36
N PRO A 114 -5.21 10.34 -59.35
CA PRO A 114 -6.25 10.04 -58.38
C PRO A 114 -6.80 8.62 -58.58
N ASP A 115 -6.60 7.77 -57.54
CA ASP A 115 -7.26 6.48 -57.44
C ASP A 115 -8.49 6.63 -56.55
N THR A 116 -9.58 5.94 -56.90
CA THR A 116 -10.87 6.02 -56.19
C THR A 116 -10.72 5.58 -54.74
N ASP A 117 -9.85 4.60 -54.47
CA ASP A 117 -9.62 4.07 -53.11
C ASP A 117 -8.88 5.06 -52.20
N GLU A 118 -7.95 5.84 -52.76
CA GLU A 118 -7.23 6.89 -52.04
C GLU A 118 -8.15 8.07 -51.66
N ILE A 119 -9.10 8.41 -52.52
CA ILE A 119 -10.10 9.46 -52.23
C ILE A 119 -11.02 9.01 -51.09
N VAL A 120 -11.51 7.77 -51.12
CA VAL A 120 -12.34 7.21 -50.06
C VAL A 120 -11.60 7.18 -48.73
N LEU A 121 -10.33 6.78 -48.72
CA LEU A 121 -9.48 6.74 -47.55
C LEU A 121 -9.25 8.16 -46.96
N SER A 122 -9.03 9.16 -47.81
CA SER A 122 -8.86 10.57 -47.44
C SER A 122 -10.09 11.17 -46.76
N VAL A 123 -11.27 10.85 -47.28
CA VAL A 123 -12.54 11.27 -46.66
C VAL A 123 -12.78 10.55 -45.33
N ALA A 124 -12.49 9.24 -45.29
CA ALA A 124 -12.62 8.44 -44.08
C ALA A 124 -11.68 8.95 -42.94
N GLU A 125 -10.41 9.25 -43.26
CA GLU A 125 -9.45 9.84 -42.30
C GLU A 125 -10.00 11.14 -41.73
N SER A 126 -10.52 12.03 -42.57
CA SER A 126 -11.07 13.33 -42.12
C SER A 126 -12.29 13.19 -41.21
N LEU A 127 -13.17 12.22 -41.48
CA LEU A 127 -14.32 11.91 -40.60
C LEU A 127 -13.89 11.33 -39.26
N VAL A 128 -12.88 10.47 -39.26
CA VAL A 128 -12.29 9.92 -38.03
C VAL A 128 -11.63 11.03 -37.20
N VAL A 129 -10.88 11.93 -37.83
CA VAL A 129 -10.29 13.11 -37.16
C VAL A 129 -11.37 13.99 -36.55
N PHE A 130 -12.46 14.26 -37.28
CA PHE A 130 -13.59 15.03 -36.77
C PHE A 130 -14.19 14.41 -35.50
N SER A 131 -14.55 13.14 -35.57
CA SER A 131 -15.19 12.44 -34.44
C SER A 131 -14.25 12.33 -33.25
N MET A 132 -12.97 12.03 -33.44
CA MET A 132 -11.98 11.97 -32.37
C MET A 132 -11.72 13.34 -31.75
N ALA A 133 -11.54 14.40 -32.55
CA ALA A 133 -11.36 15.75 -32.05
C ALA A 133 -12.57 16.23 -31.24
N PHE A 134 -13.78 15.94 -31.73
CA PHE A 134 -15.01 16.30 -31.03
C PHE A 134 -15.14 15.58 -29.67
N VAL A 135 -14.91 14.27 -29.63
CA VAL A 135 -14.95 13.48 -28.39
C VAL A 135 -13.89 13.93 -27.40
N LEU A 136 -12.64 14.15 -27.87
CA LEU A 136 -11.56 14.62 -27.01
C LEU A 136 -11.81 16.04 -26.49
N CYS A 137 -12.34 16.95 -27.32
CA CYS A 137 -12.73 18.30 -26.87
C CYS A 137 -13.82 18.23 -25.80
N ARG A 138 -14.85 17.41 -26.01
CA ARG A 138 -15.92 17.21 -25.01
C ARG A 138 -15.41 16.61 -23.72
N ALA A 139 -14.51 15.63 -23.81
CA ALA A 139 -13.85 15.06 -22.64
C ALA A 139 -13.03 16.12 -21.89
N CYS A 140 -12.27 16.95 -22.60
CA CYS A 140 -11.51 18.05 -22.00
C CYS A 140 -12.40 19.14 -21.40
N GLU A 141 -13.54 19.49 -22.04
CA GLU A 141 -14.53 20.41 -21.45
C GLU A 141 -15.14 19.80 -20.19
N TYR A 142 -15.48 18.53 -20.23
CA TYR A 142 -16.02 17.81 -19.08
C TYR A 142 -15.01 17.76 -17.92
N LEU A 143 -13.74 17.47 -18.21
CA LEU A 143 -12.67 17.49 -17.21
C LEU A 143 -12.39 18.90 -16.67
N ARG A 144 -12.47 19.93 -17.51
CA ARG A 144 -12.38 21.35 -17.05
C ARG A 144 -13.60 21.77 -16.24
N ALA A 145 -14.81 21.32 -16.61
CA ALA A 145 -16.00 21.54 -15.81
C ALA A 145 -15.90 20.86 -14.45
N LEU A 146 -15.26 19.69 -14.38
CA LEU A 146 -14.92 19.03 -13.13
C LEU A 146 -13.88 19.80 -12.30
N GLU A 147 -12.92 20.48 -12.94
CA GLU A 147 -11.94 21.34 -12.25
C GLU A 147 -12.52 22.71 -11.83
N HIS A 148 -13.53 23.24 -12.53
CA HIS A 148 -14.08 24.58 -12.28
C HIS A 148 -15.42 24.57 -11.56
N ASN A 149 -16.07 23.42 -11.47
CA ASN A 149 -17.32 23.27 -10.75
C ASN A 149 -17.07 22.88 -9.28
N GLU A 150 -16.54 23.82 -8.49
CA GLU A 150 -16.75 23.87 -7.05
C GLU A 150 -18.24 24.13 -6.71
N ASN A 151 -19.17 23.55 -7.45
CA ASN A 151 -20.58 23.54 -7.09
C ASN A 151 -20.82 22.38 -6.11
N PRO A 152 -21.51 22.63 -4.99
CA PRO A 152 -21.78 21.62 -3.95
C PRO A 152 -22.57 20.39 -4.44
N VAL A 153 -23.03 20.40 -5.68
CA VAL A 153 -23.74 19.26 -6.32
C VAL A 153 -22.77 18.16 -6.78
N ILE A 154 -21.49 18.49 -7.06
CA ILE A 154 -20.50 17.49 -7.50
C ILE A 154 -19.78 16.83 -6.30
N ALA A 155 -19.72 17.51 -5.16
CA ALA A 155 -19.26 16.88 -3.91
C ALA A 155 -20.13 15.68 -3.50
N GLY A 156 -21.39 15.61 -3.96
CA GLY A 156 -22.27 14.46 -3.72
C GLY A 156 -22.06 13.25 -4.65
N LEU A 157 -21.33 13.43 -5.78
CA LEU A 157 -21.08 12.33 -6.74
C LEU A 157 -19.73 11.64 -6.55
N LEU A 158 -18.75 12.33 -5.93
CA LEU A 158 -17.44 11.77 -5.63
C LEU A 158 -17.49 10.63 -4.59
N PRO A 159 -18.23 10.78 -3.46
CA PRO A 159 -18.37 9.70 -2.48
C PRO A 159 -18.94 8.41 -3.05
N ASP A 160 -19.94 8.52 -3.95
CA ASP A 160 -20.55 7.34 -4.57
C ASP A 160 -19.58 6.59 -5.50
N ARG A 161 -18.65 7.30 -6.16
CA ARG A 161 -17.63 6.69 -7.00
C ARG A 161 -16.51 6.03 -6.18
N GLU A 162 -16.10 6.66 -5.09
CA GLU A 162 -15.11 6.12 -4.16
C GLU A 162 -15.66 4.89 -3.45
N GLU A 163 -16.92 4.92 -3.02
CA GLU A 163 -17.62 3.77 -2.44
C GLU A 163 -17.78 2.62 -3.46
N ALA A 164 -18.12 2.94 -4.71
CA ALA A 164 -18.19 1.97 -5.79
C ALA A 164 -16.82 1.35 -6.08
N PHE A 165 -15.76 2.16 -6.02
CA PHE A 165 -14.39 1.67 -6.20
C PHE A 165 -13.94 0.79 -5.02
N ALA A 166 -14.20 1.20 -3.78
CA ALA A 166 -13.94 0.40 -2.59
C ALA A 166 -14.67 -0.96 -2.67
N THR A 167 -15.94 -0.95 -3.09
CA THR A 167 -16.73 -2.17 -3.29
C THR A 167 -16.15 -3.06 -4.40
N ALA A 168 -15.67 -2.47 -5.50
CA ALA A 168 -15.04 -3.21 -6.58
C ALA A 168 -13.71 -3.84 -6.15
N VAL A 169 -12.88 -3.12 -5.38
CA VAL A 169 -11.61 -3.63 -4.84
C VAL A 169 -11.86 -4.76 -3.83
N SER A 170 -12.85 -4.61 -2.95
CA SER A 170 -13.27 -5.68 -2.02
C SER A 170 -13.81 -6.90 -2.77
N GLY A 171 -14.58 -6.67 -3.84
CA GLY A 171 -15.06 -7.74 -4.72
C GLY A 171 -13.92 -8.52 -5.37
N LEU A 172 -12.87 -7.84 -5.84
CA LEU A 172 -11.67 -8.50 -6.39
C LEU A 172 -10.94 -9.34 -5.34
N SER A 173 -10.80 -8.83 -4.13
CA SER A 173 -10.24 -9.59 -3.00
C SER A 173 -11.04 -10.86 -2.75
N GLY A 174 -12.37 -10.75 -2.66
CA GLY A 174 -13.27 -11.89 -2.49
C GLY A 174 -13.15 -12.94 -3.58
N ILE A 175 -13.01 -12.53 -4.86
CA ILE A 175 -12.80 -13.44 -5.99
C ILE A 175 -11.47 -14.19 -5.86
N ILE A 176 -10.38 -13.49 -5.54
CA ILE A 176 -9.05 -14.08 -5.37
C ILE A 176 -9.04 -15.06 -4.19
N SER A 177 -9.66 -14.69 -3.08
CA SER A 177 -9.78 -15.54 -1.89
C SER A 177 -10.63 -16.79 -2.18
N THR A 178 -11.77 -16.64 -2.86
CA THR A 178 -12.66 -17.76 -3.24
C THR A 178 -11.98 -18.70 -4.23
N ALA A 179 -11.23 -18.16 -5.20
CA ALA A 179 -10.46 -18.96 -6.15
C ALA A 179 -9.41 -19.84 -5.44
N ASN A 180 -8.79 -19.33 -4.37
CA ASN A 180 -7.88 -20.12 -3.54
C ASN A 180 -8.61 -21.26 -2.81
N VAL A 181 -9.76 -20.98 -2.20
CA VAL A 181 -10.57 -22.01 -1.49
C VAL A 181 -11.04 -23.08 -2.47
N MET A 182 -11.49 -22.70 -3.67
CA MET A 182 -11.88 -23.66 -4.70
C MET A 182 -10.69 -24.48 -5.22
N ALA A 183 -9.53 -23.86 -5.44
CA ALA A 183 -8.32 -24.57 -5.85
C ALA A 183 -7.90 -25.61 -4.80
N VAL A 184 -7.95 -25.26 -3.51
CA VAL A 184 -7.64 -26.18 -2.41
C VAL A 184 -8.68 -27.30 -2.32
N LYS A 185 -9.98 -27.01 -2.44
CA LYS A 185 -11.03 -28.04 -2.43
C LYS A 185 -10.96 -28.98 -3.64
N CYS A 186 -10.78 -28.44 -4.84
CA CYS A 186 -10.63 -29.26 -6.05
C CYS A 186 -9.40 -30.17 -6.00
N THR A 187 -8.36 -29.78 -5.26
CA THR A 187 -7.18 -30.63 -5.05
C THR A 187 -7.39 -31.62 -3.91
N ALA A 188 -8.12 -31.27 -2.84
CA ALA A 188 -8.33 -32.16 -1.69
C ALA A 188 -9.24 -33.38 -2.01
N ASP A 189 -10.26 -33.21 -2.87
CA ASP A 189 -11.23 -34.28 -3.17
C ASP A 189 -10.75 -35.33 -4.19
N LYS A 190 -9.60 -35.13 -4.86
CA LYS A 190 -9.10 -36.03 -5.92
C LYS A 190 -7.57 -36.14 -6.01
N ILE A 191 -6.83 -35.79 -4.96
CA ILE A 191 -5.37 -35.95 -5.00
C ILE A 191 -5.08 -37.42 -4.69
N PRO A 192 -4.63 -38.25 -5.70
CA PRO A 192 -4.05 -39.54 -5.38
C PRO A 192 -2.91 -39.30 -4.38
N ASP A 193 -2.77 -40.17 -3.40
CA ASP A 193 -1.64 -40.14 -2.47
C ASP A 193 -0.33 -39.94 -3.24
N GLU A 194 0.62 -39.24 -2.68
CA GLU A 194 1.91 -38.99 -3.33
C GLU A 194 2.51 -40.28 -3.90
N SER A 195 2.36 -41.38 -3.16
CA SER A 195 2.78 -42.69 -3.60
C SER A 195 2.04 -43.18 -4.85
N GLU A 196 0.74 -42.87 -4.99
CA GLU A 196 -0.03 -43.17 -6.19
C GLU A 196 0.40 -42.31 -7.39
N LYS A 197 0.76 -41.06 -7.18
CA LYS A 197 1.31 -40.17 -8.24
C LYS A 197 2.64 -40.69 -8.74
N ILE A 198 3.55 -41.07 -7.82
CA ILE A 198 4.85 -41.63 -8.17
C ILE A 198 4.65 -42.96 -8.91
N GLN A 199 3.74 -43.82 -8.44
CA GLN A 199 3.42 -45.07 -9.09
C GLN A 199 2.91 -44.88 -10.53
N LEU A 200 1.95 -43.97 -10.74
CA LEU A 200 1.42 -43.66 -12.07
C LEU A 200 2.51 -43.14 -13.03
N GLU A 201 3.40 -42.30 -12.54
CA GLU A 201 4.47 -41.77 -13.37
C GLU A 201 5.54 -42.81 -13.72
N VAL A 202 5.93 -43.65 -12.76
CA VAL A 202 6.88 -44.74 -12.97
C VAL A 202 6.29 -45.79 -13.94
N THR A 203 5.02 -46.16 -13.75
CA THR A 203 4.36 -47.13 -14.65
C THR A 203 4.20 -46.57 -16.07
N GLY A 204 3.81 -45.29 -16.20
CA GLY A 204 3.66 -44.64 -17.51
C GLY A 204 4.97 -44.50 -18.27
N ARG A 205 6.09 -44.24 -17.58
CA ARG A 205 7.40 -44.07 -18.23
C ARG A 205 8.15 -45.34 -18.54
N LEU A 206 8.08 -46.34 -17.67
CA LEU A 206 8.90 -47.54 -17.78
C LEU A 206 8.10 -48.77 -18.14
N CYS A 207 6.94 -48.98 -17.49
CA CYS A 207 6.17 -50.18 -17.71
C CYS A 207 5.39 -50.17 -19.03
N ALA A 208 4.90 -49.03 -19.46
CA ALA A 208 4.15 -48.90 -20.72
C ALA A 208 4.97 -49.22 -21.97
N CYS A 209 6.30 -49.11 -21.92
CA CYS A 209 7.21 -49.36 -23.03
C CYS A 209 8.06 -50.63 -22.85
N CYS A 210 7.77 -51.45 -21.81
CA CYS A 210 8.57 -52.63 -21.48
C CYS A 210 8.03 -53.89 -22.19
N GLU A 211 8.88 -54.58 -22.94
CA GLU A 211 8.52 -55.85 -23.64
C GLU A 211 8.08 -56.95 -22.69
N GLY A 212 8.52 -56.95 -21.42
CA GLY A 212 8.13 -57.86 -20.36
C GLY A 212 6.84 -57.53 -19.60
N CYS A 213 6.14 -56.46 -20.00
CA CYS A 213 4.96 -55.94 -19.28
C CYS A 213 3.85 -56.96 -19.09
N SER A 214 3.56 -57.79 -20.12
CA SER A 214 2.52 -58.85 -20.04
C SER A 214 2.82 -59.91 -18.97
N VAL A 215 4.07 -60.27 -18.78
CA VAL A 215 4.50 -61.26 -17.77
C VAL A 215 4.41 -60.66 -16.36
N CYS A 216 4.85 -59.42 -16.20
CA CYS A 216 4.87 -58.73 -14.92
C CYS A 216 3.45 -58.49 -14.36
N TRP A 217 2.48 -58.11 -15.20
CA TRP A 217 1.12 -57.79 -14.77
C TRP A 217 0.16 -59.01 -14.69
N THR A 218 0.59 -60.16 -15.21
CA THR A 218 -0.21 -61.41 -15.17
C THR A 218 0.24 -62.38 -14.08
N SER A 219 1.45 -62.26 -13.55
CA SER A 219 1.93 -63.06 -12.42
C SER A 219 1.32 -62.52 -11.13
N GLY A 220 0.43 -63.28 -10.49
CA GLY A 220 -0.50 -62.94 -9.41
C GLY A 220 0.00 -62.26 -8.11
N THR A 221 1.19 -61.71 -8.05
CA THR A 221 1.63 -60.74 -7.06
C THR A 221 1.43 -59.35 -7.65
N SER A 222 0.61 -58.53 -7.01
CA SER A 222 0.29 -57.17 -7.48
C SER A 222 1.56 -56.35 -7.59
N ILE A 223 2.13 -56.29 -8.80
CA ILE A 223 3.23 -55.38 -9.13
C ILE A 223 2.88 -53.93 -8.77
N SER A 224 1.61 -53.60 -8.87
CA SER A 224 1.07 -52.33 -8.41
C SER A 224 1.41 -52.05 -6.94
N ASP A 225 1.19 -53.04 -6.06
CA ASP A 225 1.49 -52.87 -4.63
C ASP A 225 3.00 -52.83 -4.36
N SER A 226 3.80 -53.56 -5.13
CA SER A 226 5.26 -53.51 -5.04
C SER A 226 5.83 -52.16 -5.47
N ILE A 227 5.30 -51.57 -6.54
CA ILE A 227 5.68 -50.23 -6.99
C ILE A 227 5.20 -49.17 -5.98
N LYS A 228 4.04 -49.36 -5.34
CA LYS A 228 3.56 -48.51 -4.27
C LYS A 228 4.47 -48.58 -3.04
N MET A 229 4.94 -49.75 -2.66
CA MET A 229 5.93 -49.89 -1.59
C MET A 229 7.26 -49.20 -1.92
N LEU A 230 7.70 -49.28 -3.17
CA LEU A 230 8.87 -48.49 -3.64
C LEU A 230 8.62 -47.00 -3.54
N ALA A 231 7.46 -46.52 -3.98
CA ALA A 231 7.10 -45.10 -3.89
C ALA A 231 7.06 -44.63 -2.42
N ASP A 232 6.52 -45.45 -1.52
CA ASP A 232 6.52 -45.16 -0.08
C ASP A 232 7.94 -45.12 0.52
N ALA A 233 8.85 -45.97 0.08
CA ALA A 233 10.25 -45.94 0.51
C ALA A 233 10.94 -44.65 0.06
N VAL A 234 10.73 -44.24 -1.19
CA VAL A 234 11.24 -42.97 -1.73
C VAL A 234 10.67 -41.76 -0.96
N ARG A 235 9.36 -41.77 -0.71
CA ARG A 235 8.68 -40.70 0.09
C ARG A 235 9.25 -40.59 1.50
N LYS A 236 9.62 -41.71 2.14
CA LYS A 236 10.27 -41.73 3.46
C LYS A 236 11.73 -41.29 3.41
N ARG A 237 12.25 -40.84 2.25
CA ARG A 237 13.62 -40.41 2.01
C ARG A 237 14.67 -41.45 2.45
N MET A 238 14.38 -42.73 2.23
CA MET A 238 15.38 -43.78 2.42
C MET A 238 16.54 -43.60 1.43
N LYS A 239 17.75 -43.99 1.85
CA LYS A 239 18.93 -43.88 0.97
C LYS A 239 18.73 -44.76 -0.27
N THR A 240 19.07 -44.24 -1.44
CA THR A 240 18.93 -44.93 -2.72
C THR A 240 19.60 -46.30 -2.71
N GLU A 241 20.75 -46.43 -2.04
CA GLU A 241 21.47 -47.71 -1.87
C GLU A 241 20.68 -48.74 -1.10
N GLU A 242 19.96 -48.33 -0.02
CA GLU A 242 19.09 -49.21 0.77
C GLU A 242 17.84 -49.64 -0.04
N ILE A 243 17.28 -48.72 -0.83
CA ILE A 243 16.15 -48.99 -1.70
C ILE A 243 16.53 -50.00 -2.79
N VAL A 244 17.73 -49.88 -3.35
CA VAL A 244 18.24 -50.82 -4.36
C VAL A 244 18.53 -52.17 -3.76
N GLN A 245 19.02 -52.23 -2.51
CA GLN A 245 19.33 -53.49 -1.81
C GLN A 245 18.06 -54.23 -1.37
N ASN A 246 17.05 -53.54 -0.88
CA ASN A 246 15.79 -54.14 -0.39
C ASN A 246 14.87 -54.72 -1.50
N ARG A 247 15.11 -54.36 -2.76
CA ARG A 247 14.48 -54.88 -3.95
C ARG A 247 12.96 -55.05 -3.82
N TYR A 248 12.24 -53.93 -3.70
CA TYR A 248 10.77 -53.91 -3.51
C TYR A 248 9.98 -54.53 -4.67
N VAL A 249 10.57 -54.59 -5.86
CA VAL A 249 9.97 -55.16 -7.07
C VAL A 249 10.86 -56.30 -7.58
N ASP A 250 10.48 -57.52 -7.26
CA ASP A 250 11.22 -58.73 -7.68
C ASP A 250 11.03 -59.02 -9.17
N GLY A 251 12.10 -59.50 -9.81
CA GLY A 251 12.07 -59.90 -11.21
C GLY A 251 12.04 -58.78 -12.25
N CYS A 252 12.06 -57.51 -11.86
CA CYS A 252 12.10 -56.41 -12.81
C CYS A 252 13.52 -56.22 -13.37
N PRO A 253 13.72 -56.38 -14.70
CA PRO A 253 15.03 -56.18 -15.32
C PRO A 253 15.49 -54.71 -15.28
N HIS A 254 14.57 -53.77 -15.10
CA HIS A 254 14.81 -52.31 -15.10
C HIS A 254 14.71 -51.70 -13.68
N TYR A 255 14.88 -52.49 -12.63
CA TYR A 255 14.65 -52.03 -11.25
C TYR A 255 15.45 -50.79 -10.87
N THR A 256 16.72 -50.70 -11.22
CA THR A 256 17.54 -49.51 -10.95
C THR A 256 16.98 -48.24 -11.61
N ARG A 257 16.58 -48.36 -12.89
CA ARG A 257 15.90 -47.25 -13.59
C ARG A 257 14.55 -46.89 -12.98
N MET A 258 13.87 -47.88 -12.40
CA MET A 258 12.60 -47.65 -11.69
C MET A 258 12.82 -46.85 -10.39
N VAL A 259 13.87 -47.13 -9.64
CA VAL A 259 14.26 -46.37 -8.46
C VAL A 259 14.65 -44.92 -8.85
N GLU A 260 15.44 -44.75 -9.89
CA GLU A 260 15.81 -43.42 -10.41
C GLU A 260 14.55 -42.65 -10.83
N ALA A 261 13.67 -43.25 -11.62
CA ALA A 261 12.44 -42.60 -12.08
C ALA A 261 11.48 -42.26 -10.91
N ALA A 262 11.40 -43.10 -9.89
CA ALA A 262 10.59 -42.83 -8.68
C ALA A 262 11.18 -41.65 -7.88
N THR A 263 12.50 -41.56 -7.77
CA THR A 263 13.20 -40.47 -7.07
C THR A 263 13.04 -39.14 -7.82
N GLU A 264 13.16 -39.16 -9.17
CA GLU A 264 12.91 -37.98 -10.00
C GLU A 264 11.44 -37.53 -9.94
N ALA A 265 10.49 -38.47 -9.95
CA ALA A 265 9.07 -38.19 -9.83
C ALA A 265 8.76 -37.53 -8.48
N PHE A 266 9.32 -38.05 -7.39
CA PHE A 266 9.16 -37.48 -6.06
C PHE A 266 9.72 -36.06 -5.97
N ALA A 267 10.95 -35.83 -6.42
CA ALA A 267 11.56 -34.49 -6.43
C ALA A 267 10.72 -33.48 -7.22
N ARG A 268 10.10 -33.91 -8.32
CA ARG A 268 9.21 -33.07 -9.14
C ARG A 268 7.89 -32.78 -8.45
N ILE A 269 7.33 -33.75 -7.75
CA ILE A 269 6.10 -33.57 -6.95
C ILE A 269 6.37 -32.58 -5.81
N GLU A 270 7.46 -32.76 -5.04
CA GLU A 270 7.86 -31.82 -4.00
C GLU A 270 8.03 -30.38 -4.53
N LEU A 271 8.72 -30.23 -5.67
CA LEU A 271 8.91 -28.92 -6.30
C LEU A 271 7.56 -28.29 -6.69
N ASN A 272 6.68 -29.05 -7.31
CA ASN A 272 5.35 -28.57 -7.70
C ASN A 272 4.50 -28.17 -6.49
N GLU A 273 4.54 -28.96 -5.42
CA GLU A 273 3.80 -28.66 -4.19
C GLU A 273 4.36 -27.39 -3.51
N ALA A 274 5.67 -27.19 -3.49
CA ALA A 274 6.29 -25.96 -3.00
C ALA A 274 5.85 -24.75 -3.85
N TRP A 275 5.79 -24.92 -5.19
CA TRP A 275 5.30 -23.87 -6.09
C TRP A 275 3.82 -23.52 -5.85
N TYR A 276 2.96 -24.55 -5.70
CA TYR A 276 1.53 -24.33 -5.40
C TYR A 276 1.33 -23.65 -4.05
N ARG A 277 2.11 -24.02 -3.04
CA ARG A 277 2.10 -23.38 -1.73
C ARG A 277 2.44 -21.90 -1.85
N ARG A 278 3.56 -21.55 -2.48
CA ARG A 278 3.97 -20.15 -2.72
C ARG A 278 2.93 -19.37 -3.54
N LEU A 279 2.36 -19.96 -4.57
CA LEU A 279 1.32 -19.31 -5.37
C LEU A 279 0.06 -19.02 -4.54
N THR A 280 -0.34 -19.95 -3.68
CA THR A 280 -1.49 -19.77 -2.79
C THR A 280 -1.23 -18.69 -1.75
N GLU A 281 -0.05 -18.68 -1.16
CA GLU A 281 0.39 -17.64 -0.21
C GLU A 281 0.40 -16.27 -0.87
N ASN A 282 1.01 -16.11 -2.04
CA ASN A 282 1.02 -14.85 -2.78
C ASN A 282 -0.39 -14.33 -3.11
N ARG A 283 -1.31 -15.22 -3.51
CA ARG A 283 -2.71 -14.83 -3.76
C ARG A 283 -3.41 -14.37 -2.49
N ARG A 284 -3.14 -15.00 -1.35
CA ARG A 284 -3.69 -14.59 -0.04
C ARG A 284 -3.19 -13.20 0.35
N VAL A 285 -1.91 -12.93 0.15
CA VAL A 285 -1.33 -11.62 0.42
C VAL A 285 -1.96 -10.53 -0.45
N ILE A 286 -2.10 -10.78 -1.75
CA ILE A 286 -2.75 -9.82 -2.67
C ILE A 286 -4.19 -9.55 -2.23
N ALA A 287 -4.95 -10.59 -1.84
CA ALA A 287 -6.30 -10.42 -1.34
C ALA A 287 -6.33 -9.52 -0.08
N ALA A 288 -5.45 -9.77 0.89
CA ALA A 288 -5.37 -8.97 2.11
C ALA A 288 -4.98 -7.50 1.83
N GLN A 289 -4.10 -7.25 0.86
CA GLN A 289 -3.74 -5.89 0.44
C GLN A 289 -4.93 -5.16 -0.20
N LEU A 290 -5.70 -5.83 -1.06
CA LEU A 290 -6.89 -5.26 -1.67
C LEU A 290 -7.99 -4.98 -0.65
N ASP A 291 -8.21 -5.86 0.34
CA ASP A 291 -9.15 -5.64 1.43
C ASP A 291 -8.77 -4.41 2.26
N ALA A 292 -7.50 -4.27 2.62
CA ALA A 292 -7.02 -3.11 3.36
C ALA A 292 -7.16 -1.80 2.56
N MET A 293 -6.93 -1.81 1.25
CA MET A 293 -7.18 -0.67 0.37
C MET A 293 -8.66 -0.30 0.32
N ALA A 294 -9.55 -1.30 0.23
CA ALA A 294 -10.99 -1.09 0.22
C ALA A 294 -11.48 -0.47 1.54
N GLU A 295 -10.96 -0.95 2.67
CA GLU A 295 -11.27 -0.40 4.00
C GLU A 295 -10.82 1.06 4.15
N LEU A 296 -9.61 1.40 3.69
CA LEU A 296 -9.10 2.76 3.69
C LEU A 296 -10.01 3.70 2.88
N MET A 297 -10.39 3.29 1.66
CA MET A 297 -11.28 4.07 0.80
C MET A 297 -12.68 4.26 1.41
N ASP A 298 -13.24 3.20 2.00
CA ASP A 298 -14.55 3.28 2.66
C ASP A 298 -14.50 4.21 3.89
N SER A 299 -13.39 4.23 4.63
CA SER A 299 -13.19 5.15 5.74
C SER A 299 -13.18 6.62 5.28
N TRP A 300 -12.54 6.91 4.15
CA TRP A 300 -12.54 8.25 3.54
C TRP A 300 -13.94 8.67 3.09
N CYS A 301 -14.67 7.77 2.42
CA CYS A 301 -16.05 8.04 1.97
C CYS A 301 -17.00 8.33 3.13
N ARG A 302 -16.86 7.63 4.25
CA ARG A 302 -17.70 7.86 5.45
C ARG A 302 -17.41 9.20 6.10
N ALA A 303 -16.15 9.65 6.12
CA ALA A 303 -15.79 10.94 6.71
C ALA A 303 -16.45 12.13 5.98
N GLU A 304 -16.71 12.04 4.67
CA GLU A 304 -17.33 13.10 3.86
C GLU A 304 -18.86 13.17 3.93
N LYS A 305 -19.55 12.04 4.13
CA LYS A 305 -21.02 11.94 3.98
C LYS A 305 -21.87 12.71 5.01
N CYS A 306 -21.30 13.24 6.06
CA CYS A 306 -22.08 13.80 7.18
C CYS A 306 -22.18 15.33 7.16
N ILE A 307 -23.02 15.95 6.30
CA ILE A 307 -23.32 17.39 6.33
C ILE A 307 -24.64 17.63 7.08
N ASP A 308 -24.61 17.87 8.39
CA ASP A 308 -25.78 18.17 9.20
C ASP A 308 -26.04 19.68 9.35
N LYS A 309 -27.30 20.08 9.67
CA LYS A 309 -27.69 21.47 9.97
C LYS A 309 -26.83 22.12 11.05
N LYS A 310 -26.40 21.36 12.06
CA LYS A 310 -25.48 21.82 13.12
C LYS A 310 -24.13 22.29 12.54
N ARG A 311 -23.60 21.60 11.54
CA ARG A 311 -22.33 21.94 10.90
C ARG A 311 -22.40 23.26 10.14
N ARG A 312 -23.51 23.54 9.44
CA ARG A 312 -23.72 24.84 8.76
C ARG A 312 -23.73 26.01 9.73
N LEU A 313 -24.36 25.86 10.90
CA LEU A 313 -24.34 26.88 11.94
C LEU A 313 -22.95 27.07 12.56
N ARG A 314 -22.19 26.00 12.77
CA ARG A 314 -20.80 26.07 13.25
C ARG A 314 -19.91 26.76 12.20
N LEU A 315 -20.04 26.42 10.94
CA LEU A 315 -19.29 27.06 9.85
C LEU A 315 -19.59 28.57 9.77
N SER A 316 -20.84 28.99 9.87
CA SER A 316 -21.18 30.42 9.86
C SER A 316 -20.52 31.19 11.02
N ARG A 317 -20.39 30.59 12.20
CA ARG A 317 -19.65 31.17 13.31
C ARG A 317 -18.17 31.26 13.02
N VAL A 318 -17.56 30.22 12.44
CA VAL A 318 -16.14 30.25 12.05
C VAL A 318 -15.87 31.43 11.14
N TYR A 319 -16.66 31.65 10.10
CA TYR A 319 -16.51 32.80 9.20
C TYR A 319 -16.63 34.15 9.90
N VAL A 320 -17.53 34.29 10.89
CA VAL A 320 -17.71 35.54 11.65
C VAL A 320 -16.48 35.81 12.54
N TYR A 321 -16.07 34.83 13.36
CA TYR A 321 -14.97 35.01 14.30
C TYR A 321 -13.61 35.19 13.61
N THR A 322 -13.37 34.52 12.49
CA THR A 322 -12.10 34.68 11.75
C THR A 322 -12.04 36.01 11.00
N LYS A 323 -13.17 36.54 10.51
CA LYS A 323 -13.21 37.86 9.89
C LYS A 323 -12.82 38.99 10.84
N GLU A 324 -13.15 38.88 12.14
CA GLU A 324 -12.75 39.84 13.17
C GLU A 324 -11.22 39.87 13.37
N THR A 325 -10.51 38.79 13.09
CA THR A 325 -9.04 38.69 13.17
C THR A 325 -8.32 39.13 11.90
N GLY A 326 -9.04 39.51 10.84
CA GLY A 326 -8.47 39.88 9.55
C GLY A 326 -8.07 38.69 8.66
N ILE A 327 -8.50 37.47 9.02
CA ILE A 327 -8.26 36.25 8.25
C ILE A 327 -9.44 35.98 7.36
N GLN A 328 -9.21 35.81 6.06
CA GLN A 328 -10.19 35.37 5.10
C GLN A 328 -10.15 33.85 5.04
N VAL A 329 -11.30 33.23 5.24
CA VAL A 329 -11.48 31.77 5.19
C VAL A 329 -12.27 31.43 3.95
N GLU A 330 -11.76 30.50 3.16
CA GLU A 330 -12.42 29.96 1.98
C GLU A 330 -12.49 28.43 2.14
N ASN A 331 -13.49 27.80 1.51
CA ASN A 331 -13.61 26.34 1.45
C ASN A 331 -13.47 25.63 2.82
N ALA A 332 -14.14 26.16 3.86
CA ALA A 332 -14.06 25.53 5.18
C ALA A 332 -15.00 24.31 5.26
N HIS A 333 -14.44 23.19 5.69
CA HIS A 333 -15.12 21.93 5.92
C HIS A 333 -14.93 21.48 7.37
N ILE A 334 -16.04 21.11 8.02
CA ILE A 334 -16.02 20.49 9.35
C ILE A 334 -16.38 19.03 9.15
N TYR A 335 -15.56 18.13 9.65
CA TYR A 335 -15.83 16.70 9.69
C TYR A 335 -15.54 16.14 11.07
N GLU A 336 -16.10 15.01 11.37
CA GLU A 336 -15.84 14.27 12.59
C GLU A 336 -15.09 13.00 12.18
N ASN A 337 -13.98 12.71 12.86
CA ASN A 337 -13.25 11.47 12.63
C ASN A 337 -14.06 10.26 13.14
N ALA A 338 -13.56 9.05 12.95
CA ALA A 338 -14.23 7.81 13.37
C ALA A 338 -14.56 7.77 14.88
N ARG A 339 -13.96 8.66 15.69
CA ARG A 339 -14.13 8.78 17.14
C ARG A 339 -15.00 9.98 17.55
N GLN A 340 -15.73 10.59 16.60
CA GLN A 340 -16.60 11.76 16.81
C GLN A 340 -15.85 13.04 17.23
N GLN A 341 -14.53 13.11 17.04
CA GLN A 341 -13.73 14.29 17.30
C GLN A 341 -13.82 15.26 16.14
N VAL A 342 -13.86 16.55 16.47
CA VAL A 342 -14.04 17.61 15.49
C VAL A 342 -12.74 17.91 14.75
N CYS A 343 -12.80 17.85 13.43
CA CYS A 343 -11.74 18.26 12.53
C CYS A 343 -12.24 19.37 11.62
N ILE A 344 -11.39 20.38 11.36
CA ILE A 344 -11.71 21.51 10.47
C ILE A 344 -10.60 21.65 9.45
N LYS A 345 -10.95 21.58 8.18
CA LYS A 345 -10.06 21.93 7.07
C LYS A 345 -10.56 23.20 6.42
N ALA A 346 -9.68 24.16 6.23
CA ALA A 346 -10.04 25.41 5.56
C ALA A 346 -8.86 25.98 4.79
N ASP A 347 -9.15 26.65 3.67
CA ASP A 347 -8.20 27.48 2.96
C ASP A 347 -8.26 28.89 3.55
N VAL A 348 -7.13 29.40 3.99
CA VAL A 348 -7.04 30.69 4.66
C VAL A 348 -6.00 31.58 4.00
N CYS A 349 -6.25 32.89 4.01
CA CYS A 349 -5.29 33.94 3.63
C CYS A 349 -5.56 35.21 4.41
N THR A 350 -4.60 36.15 4.40
CA THR A 350 -4.79 37.49 4.98
C THR A 350 -4.23 38.56 4.06
N LYS A 351 -4.83 39.77 4.09
CA LYS A 351 -4.34 40.96 3.39
C LYS A 351 -3.51 41.87 4.27
N ILE A 352 -3.20 41.44 5.50
CA ILE A 352 -2.40 42.22 6.44
C ILE A 352 -0.93 42.03 6.11
N ASP A 353 -0.23 43.15 5.87
CA ASP A 353 1.21 43.14 5.62
C ASP A 353 1.97 42.53 6.82
N GLY A 354 2.88 41.59 6.52
CA GLY A 354 3.61 40.84 7.55
C GLY A 354 2.92 39.55 8.04
N GLY A 355 1.70 39.28 7.56
CA GLY A 355 0.97 38.03 7.90
C GLY A 355 0.37 38.04 9.31
N ILE A 356 -0.31 36.94 9.63
CA ILE A 356 -0.93 36.71 10.95
C ILE A 356 -0.45 35.37 11.50
N GLU A 357 -0.07 35.33 12.78
CA GLU A 357 0.26 34.06 13.43
C GLU A 357 -0.93 33.10 13.43
N ILE A 358 -0.67 31.84 13.13
CA ILE A 358 -1.68 30.78 13.09
C ILE A 358 -2.40 30.60 14.44
N SER A 359 -1.73 30.90 15.55
CA SER A 359 -2.30 30.86 16.91
C SER A 359 -3.57 31.69 17.04
N LYS A 360 -3.66 32.85 16.37
CA LYS A 360 -4.87 33.69 16.35
C LYS A 360 -6.01 33.04 15.58
N TYR A 361 -5.69 32.34 14.49
CA TYR A 361 -6.68 31.56 13.74
C TYR A 361 -7.23 30.41 14.58
N VAL A 362 -6.35 29.61 15.20
CA VAL A 362 -6.72 28.50 16.08
C VAL A 362 -7.62 28.97 17.21
N GLN A 363 -7.29 30.10 17.87
CA GLN A 363 -8.11 30.67 18.94
C GLN A 363 -9.49 31.14 18.44
N ALA A 364 -9.55 31.82 17.30
CA ALA A 364 -10.80 32.27 16.71
C ALA A 364 -11.73 31.09 16.38
N VAL A 365 -11.19 30.05 15.72
CA VAL A 365 -11.94 28.86 15.37
C VAL A 365 -12.34 28.06 16.60
N SER A 366 -11.46 27.91 17.60
CA SER A 366 -11.78 27.25 18.87
C SER A 366 -12.96 27.92 19.61
N ARG A 367 -12.98 29.28 19.63
CA ARG A 367 -14.11 30.05 20.19
C ARG A 367 -15.40 29.81 19.40
N ALA A 368 -15.31 29.81 18.06
CA ALA A 368 -16.47 29.58 17.19
C ALA A 368 -17.07 28.18 17.37
N MET A 369 -16.22 27.19 17.60
CA MET A 369 -16.60 25.79 17.76
C MET A 369 -17.00 25.42 19.18
N GLY A 370 -16.49 26.14 20.18
CA GLY A 370 -16.70 25.84 21.60
C GLY A 370 -15.85 24.67 22.11
N VAL A 371 -14.84 24.26 21.37
CA VAL A 371 -13.86 23.22 21.74
C VAL A 371 -12.45 23.74 21.51
N LYS A 372 -11.49 23.29 22.30
CA LYS A 372 -10.09 23.60 22.09
C LYS A 372 -9.58 22.84 20.86
N LEU A 373 -8.96 23.58 19.95
CA LEU A 373 -8.38 23.02 18.72
C LEU A 373 -6.87 23.22 18.73
N ARG A 374 -6.17 22.32 18.06
CA ARG A 374 -4.74 22.40 17.73
C ARG A 374 -4.54 22.30 16.22
N GLN A 375 -3.45 22.82 15.75
CA GLN A 375 -3.04 22.69 14.34
C GLN A 375 -2.48 21.29 14.07
N ALA A 376 -2.63 20.82 12.83
CA ALA A 376 -1.99 19.60 12.34
C ALA A 376 -0.45 19.77 12.33
N HIS A 377 0.28 18.67 12.43
CA HIS A 377 1.73 18.66 12.31
C HIS A 377 2.16 19.18 10.92
N GLY A 378 3.26 19.93 10.87
CA GLY A 378 3.78 20.46 9.61
C GLY A 378 3.03 21.66 9.02
N THR A 379 2.06 22.23 9.74
CA THR A 379 1.33 23.43 9.30
C THR A 379 2.22 24.68 9.41
N VAL A 380 1.99 25.68 8.54
CA VAL A 380 2.69 26.96 8.56
C VAL A 380 2.47 27.71 9.89
N SER A 381 3.46 28.47 10.32
CA SER A 381 3.36 29.26 11.56
C SER A 381 2.70 30.62 11.33
N ILE A 382 2.73 31.14 10.09
CA ILE A 382 2.22 32.47 9.71
C ILE A 382 1.32 32.29 8.48
N ILE A 383 0.14 32.88 8.53
CA ILE A 383 -0.82 32.98 7.42
C ILE A 383 -0.45 34.24 6.63
N SER A 384 -0.15 34.08 5.34
CA SER A 384 0.22 35.17 4.41
C SER A 384 -0.95 35.54 3.48
N ASP A 385 -0.65 36.35 2.47
CA ASP A 385 -1.56 36.66 1.37
C ASP A 385 -1.78 35.49 0.41
N GLU A 386 -0.88 34.50 0.42
CA GLU A 386 -1.06 33.25 -0.33
C GLU A 386 -2.07 32.34 0.38
N ARG A 387 -2.96 31.75 -0.44
CA ARG A 387 -3.93 30.77 0.05
C ARG A 387 -3.23 29.54 0.59
N THR A 388 -3.42 29.25 1.86
CA THR A 388 -2.84 28.11 2.57
C THR A 388 -3.94 27.22 3.13
N SER A 389 -3.86 25.92 2.90
CA SER A 389 -4.78 24.94 3.48
C SER A 389 -4.32 24.57 4.89
N ILE A 390 -5.20 24.79 5.87
CA ILE A 390 -4.93 24.52 7.28
C ILE A 390 -5.94 23.48 7.79
N VAL A 391 -5.43 22.50 8.52
CA VAL A 391 -6.24 21.51 9.22
C VAL A 391 -6.07 21.69 10.71
N LEU A 392 -7.22 21.75 11.42
CA LEU A 392 -7.27 21.82 12.88
C LEU A 392 -7.97 20.59 13.43
N TYR A 393 -7.41 20.03 14.50
CA TYR A 393 -7.97 18.89 15.23
C TYR A 393 -8.34 19.31 16.65
N GLU A 394 -9.26 18.60 17.26
CA GLU A 394 -9.56 18.76 18.68
C GLU A 394 -8.32 18.51 19.54
N GLU A 395 -8.12 19.31 20.59
CA GLU A 395 -6.93 19.20 21.44
C GLU A 395 -7.02 17.98 22.35
N ASN A 396 -5.95 17.19 22.42
CA ASN A 396 -5.85 16.03 23.30
C ASN A 396 -5.91 16.44 24.78
N GLN A 397 -6.52 15.60 25.61
CA GLN A 397 -6.57 15.81 27.06
C GLN A 397 -5.29 15.36 27.76
N LEU A 398 -4.63 14.36 27.18
CA LEU A 398 -3.40 13.77 27.69
C LEU A 398 -2.22 14.08 26.77
N TYR A 399 -1.01 13.99 27.32
CA TYR A 399 0.22 13.95 26.55
C TYR A 399 1.11 12.81 27.03
N ALA A 400 1.90 12.26 26.12
CA ALA A 400 2.85 11.19 26.39
C ALA A 400 4.29 11.70 26.31
N LEU A 401 5.14 11.25 27.20
CA LEU A 401 6.58 11.38 27.13
C LEU A 401 7.18 9.99 27.10
N SER A 402 8.03 9.71 26.12
CA SER A 402 8.68 8.42 25.95
C SER A 402 10.18 8.52 26.16
N GLY A 403 10.78 7.41 26.55
CA GLY A 403 12.21 7.23 26.68
C GLY A 403 12.62 5.83 26.30
N VAL A 404 13.79 5.70 25.71
CA VAL A 404 14.36 4.43 25.25
C VAL A 404 15.74 4.24 25.85
N ALA A 405 16.02 3.04 26.31
CA ALA A 405 17.35 2.60 26.68
C ALA A 405 17.66 1.29 25.96
N THR A 406 18.81 1.24 25.29
CA THR A 406 19.21 0.07 24.51
C THR A 406 20.62 -0.38 24.84
N LYS A 407 20.85 -1.68 24.75
CA LYS A 407 22.17 -2.28 24.86
C LYS A 407 22.29 -3.41 23.85
N LYS A 408 23.22 -3.27 22.92
CA LYS A 408 23.49 -4.35 21.97
C LYS A 408 24.19 -5.53 22.63
N LYS A 409 23.96 -6.72 22.11
CA LYS A 409 24.64 -7.97 22.48
C LYS A 409 26.15 -7.80 22.51
N THR A 410 26.78 -8.29 23.54
CA THR A 410 28.23 -8.18 23.72
C THR A 410 28.94 -8.88 22.56
N GLY A 411 29.75 -8.13 21.80
CA GLY A 411 30.44 -8.63 20.61
C GLY A 411 29.70 -8.45 19.29
N SER A 412 28.41 -8.03 19.29
CA SER A 412 27.68 -7.73 18.07
C SER A 412 28.08 -6.37 17.47
N GLN A 413 28.00 -6.28 16.13
CA GLN A 413 28.27 -5.02 15.41
C GLN A 413 27.08 -4.03 15.45
N ALA A 414 25.85 -4.53 15.51
CA ALA A 414 24.62 -3.76 15.50
C ALA A 414 23.62 -4.30 16.52
N ASN A 415 22.66 -3.49 16.93
CA ASN A 415 21.52 -3.91 17.74
C ASN A 415 20.44 -4.48 16.81
N GLY A 416 19.95 -5.70 17.07
CA GLY A 416 18.88 -6.34 16.33
C GLY A 416 17.49 -5.75 16.63
N ASP A 417 17.35 -5.06 17.77
CA ASP A 417 16.10 -4.40 18.16
C ASP A 417 15.92 -3.07 17.45
N SER A 418 14.68 -2.75 17.12
CA SER A 418 14.23 -1.44 16.61
C SER A 418 12.96 -0.99 17.31
N CYS A 419 12.80 0.32 17.47
CA CYS A 419 11.58 0.89 18.03
C CYS A 419 11.22 2.22 17.36
N SER A 420 9.93 2.53 17.29
CA SER A 420 9.39 3.84 16.89
C SER A 420 8.30 4.29 17.83
N MET A 421 8.22 5.60 18.05
CA MET A 421 7.21 6.24 18.87
C MET A 421 6.76 7.51 18.18
N PHE A 422 5.50 7.58 17.80
CA PHE A 422 4.95 8.70 17.06
C PHE A 422 3.50 8.98 17.42
N GLN A 423 3.09 10.21 17.25
CA GLN A 423 1.71 10.64 17.45
C GLN A 423 1.10 11.07 16.14
N LEU A 424 -0.07 10.52 15.82
CA LEU A 424 -0.84 10.92 14.66
C LEU A 424 -1.77 12.10 14.98
N ASP A 425 -2.22 12.78 13.93
CA ASP A 425 -3.12 13.92 14.04
C ASP A 425 -4.53 13.55 14.57
N ASP A 426 -4.90 12.28 14.52
CA ASP A 426 -6.14 11.74 15.09
C ASP A 426 -6.12 11.62 16.64
N GLY A 427 -4.99 11.99 17.26
CA GLY A 427 -4.81 11.95 18.71
C GLY A 427 -4.36 10.61 19.25
N MET A 428 -3.97 9.66 18.38
CA MET A 428 -3.40 8.40 18.80
C MET A 428 -1.89 8.51 18.97
N TYR A 429 -1.38 7.93 20.04
CA TYR A 429 0.05 7.75 20.28
C TYR A 429 0.43 6.29 20.06
N HIS A 430 1.32 6.05 19.13
CA HIS A 430 1.75 4.71 18.74
C HIS A 430 3.15 4.43 19.23
N VAL A 431 3.36 3.20 19.70
CA VAL A 431 4.67 2.69 20.11
C VAL A 431 4.85 1.31 19.48
N CYS A 432 5.92 1.12 18.75
CA CYS A 432 6.28 -0.15 18.16
C CYS A 432 7.68 -0.55 18.67
N VAL A 433 7.80 -1.77 19.18
CA VAL A 433 9.08 -2.39 19.51
C VAL A 433 9.15 -3.71 18.75
N SER A 434 10.25 -3.94 18.05
CA SER A 434 10.46 -5.12 17.24
C SER A 434 11.87 -5.65 17.46
N ASP A 435 11.99 -6.95 17.65
CA ASP A 435 13.25 -7.67 17.71
C ASP A 435 13.35 -8.56 16.48
N GLY A 436 14.44 -8.40 15.72
CA GLY A 436 14.73 -9.17 14.52
C GLY A 436 15.39 -10.50 14.87
N MET A 437 15.13 -11.54 14.10
CA MET A 437 15.66 -12.87 14.36
C MET A 437 17.19 -12.92 14.31
N GLY A 438 17.82 -13.38 15.40
CA GLY A 438 19.26 -13.52 15.49
C GLY A 438 19.95 -12.29 16.07
N SER A 439 21.06 -11.84 15.50
CA SER A 439 21.78 -10.66 15.99
C SER A 439 22.57 -9.98 14.87
N GLY A 440 22.87 -8.69 15.06
CA GLY A 440 23.68 -7.91 14.13
C GLY A 440 22.89 -7.24 13.02
N LYS A 441 23.55 -6.96 11.89
CA LYS A 441 22.99 -6.12 10.82
C LYS A 441 21.74 -6.68 10.12
N GLN A 442 21.63 -8.00 10.02
CA GLN A 442 20.48 -8.62 9.39
C GLN A 442 19.24 -8.48 10.28
N ALA A 443 19.35 -8.86 11.55
CA ALA A 443 18.29 -8.69 12.54
C ALA A 443 17.84 -7.22 12.64
N GLN A 444 18.80 -6.28 12.65
CA GLN A 444 18.51 -4.85 12.60
C GLN A 444 17.71 -4.45 11.37
N ALA A 445 18.06 -4.96 10.19
CA ALA A 445 17.35 -4.62 8.96
C ALA A 445 15.90 -5.13 8.98
N GLU A 446 15.67 -6.33 9.52
CA GLU A 446 14.36 -6.95 9.65
C GLU A 446 13.47 -6.20 10.64
N SER A 447 13.96 -5.92 11.85
CA SER A 447 13.23 -5.16 12.86
C SER A 447 12.93 -3.73 12.42
N THR A 448 13.90 -3.06 11.75
CA THR A 448 13.70 -1.72 11.21
C THR A 448 12.63 -1.71 10.12
N LEU A 449 12.63 -2.71 9.22
CA LEU A 449 11.61 -2.82 8.17
C LEU A 449 10.19 -2.94 8.75
N VAL A 450 10.03 -3.73 9.82
CA VAL A 450 8.75 -3.90 10.52
C VAL A 450 8.25 -2.57 11.08
N VAL A 451 9.12 -1.87 11.81
CA VAL A 451 8.81 -0.61 12.46
C VAL A 451 8.48 0.48 11.44
N ASP A 452 9.33 0.66 10.43
CA ASP A 452 9.14 1.66 9.36
C ASP A 452 7.87 1.42 8.55
N LEU A 453 7.55 0.14 8.28
CA LEU A 453 6.37 -0.21 7.51
C LEU A 453 5.09 0.08 8.28
N LEU A 454 5.04 -0.27 9.57
CA LEU A 454 3.89 0.04 10.44
C LEU A 454 3.67 1.55 10.56
N GLU A 455 4.74 2.32 10.81
CA GLU A 455 4.67 3.78 10.88
C GLU A 455 4.10 4.38 9.61
N LYS A 456 4.65 4.03 8.43
CA LYS A 456 4.19 4.55 7.13
C LYS A 456 2.75 4.16 6.79
N LEU A 457 2.33 2.93 7.13
CA LEU A 457 0.94 2.50 6.89
C LEU A 457 -0.04 3.27 7.76
N LEU A 458 0.29 3.49 9.02
CA LEU A 458 -0.56 4.26 9.94
C LEU A 458 -0.60 5.75 9.57
N GLU A 459 0.53 6.35 9.17
CA GLU A 459 0.59 7.72 8.63
C GLU A 459 -0.24 7.87 7.34
N ALA A 460 -0.30 6.82 6.51
CA ALA A 460 -1.14 6.80 5.31
C ALA A 460 -2.63 6.67 5.63
N GLY A 461 -3.02 6.43 6.90
CA GLY A 461 -4.41 6.35 7.36
C GLY A 461 -5.01 4.94 7.34
N PHE A 462 -4.19 3.90 7.17
CA PHE A 462 -4.68 2.53 7.36
C PHE A 462 -5.08 2.29 8.81
N SER A 463 -6.13 1.48 9.02
CA SER A 463 -6.47 1.04 10.36
C SER A 463 -5.32 0.22 10.96
N ARG A 464 -5.21 0.22 12.29
CA ARG A 464 -4.20 -0.56 13.02
C ARG A 464 -4.20 -2.03 12.59
N GLU A 465 -5.39 -2.61 12.45
CA GLU A 465 -5.56 -4.02 12.07
C GLU A 465 -5.08 -4.28 10.64
N SER A 466 -5.43 -3.38 9.71
CA SER A 466 -4.98 -3.46 8.32
C SER A 466 -3.47 -3.23 8.20
N ALA A 467 -2.91 -2.29 8.96
CA ALA A 467 -1.46 -2.04 8.98
C ALA A 467 -0.68 -3.28 9.48
N LEU A 468 -1.13 -3.91 10.58
CA LEU A 468 -0.52 -5.13 11.10
C LEU A 468 -0.63 -6.31 10.12
N LYS A 469 -1.78 -6.50 9.46
CA LYS A 469 -1.96 -7.53 8.44
C LYS A 469 -1.06 -7.32 7.23
N LEU A 470 -0.98 -6.08 6.73
CA LEU A 470 -0.12 -5.72 5.60
C LEU A 470 1.35 -5.89 5.92
N MET A 471 1.79 -5.44 7.12
CA MET A 471 3.15 -5.63 7.60
C MET A 471 3.50 -7.12 7.70
N ASN A 472 2.65 -7.92 8.36
CA ASN A 472 2.86 -9.36 8.47
C ASN A 472 2.92 -10.04 7.08
N SER A 473 2.04 -9.65 6.15
CA SER A 473 2.06 -10.13 4.78
C SER A 473 3.34 -9.77 4.03
N ALA A 474 3.86 -8.55 4.24
CA ALA A 474 5.13 -8.11 3.66
C ALA A 474 6.31 -8.92 4.21
N MET A 475 6.30 -9.23 5.51
CA MET A 475 7.31 -10.08 6.13
C MET A 475 7.32 -11.49 5.53
N VAL A 476 6.16 -12.12 5.37
CA VAL A 476 6.04 -13.44 4.73
C VAL A 476 6.61 -13.47 3.31
N ILE A 477 6.42 -12.39 2.53
CA ILE A 477 6.95 -12.31 1.16
C ILE A 477 8.47 -12.04 1.16
N SER A 478 8.93 -11.13 2.02
CA SER A 478 10.34 -10.69 2.07
C SER A 478 11.23 -11.75 2.66
N ALA A 479 10.67 -12.59 3.54
CA ALA A 479 11.38 -13.67 4.18
C ALA A 479 11.75 -14.73 3.15
N GLY A 480 13.05 -14.91 2.90
CA GLY A 480 13.58 -16.21 2.57
C GLY A 480 13.17 -17.19 3.71
N GLU A 481 13.48 -18.46 3.61
CA GLU A 481 12.93 -19.53 4.46
C GLU A 481 13.07 -19.35 6.00
N GLU A 482 13.67 -18.26 6.55
CA GLU A 482 14.01 -18.10 7.97
C GLU A 482 13.96 -16.66 8.53
N SER A 483 13.15 -15.74 8.02
CA SER A 483 13.09 -14.35 8.51
C SER A 483 11.82 -14.09 9.31
N TYR A 484 11.92 -14.00 10.61
CA TYR A 484 10.82 -13.69 11.53
C TYR A 484 11.20 -12.50 12.41
N SER A 485 10.25 -11.73 12.87
CA SER A 485 10.48 -10.66 13.82
C SER A 485 9.38 -10.63 14.87
N THR A 486 9.72 -10.26 16.11
CA THR A 486 8.72 -10.00 17.12
C THR A 486 8.12 -8.62 16.90
N VAL A 487 6.86 -8.42 17.28
CA VAL A 487 6.20 -7.11 17.25
C VAL A 487 5.44 -6.90 18.55
N ASP A 488 5.83 -5.89 19.30
CA ASP A 488 5.08 -5.35 20.43
C ASP A 488 4.55 -3.98 20.03
N PHE A 489 3.24 -3.88 19.80
CA PHE A 489 2.62 -2.68 19.27
C PHE A 489 1.55 -2.16 20.21
N ALA A 490 1.78 -0.96 20.76
CA ALA A 490 0.87 -0.25 21.65
C ALA A 490 0.26 0.95 20.93
N THR A 491 -1.03 1.16 21.13
CA THR A 491 -1.78 2.35 20.71
C THR A 491 -2.46 2.95 21.92
N ILE A 492 -2.20 4.23 22.21
CA ILE A 492 -2.77 4.96 23.34
C ILE A 492 -3.64 6.09 22.80
N ASP A 493 -4.90 6.10 23.20
CA ASP A 493 -5.83 7.19 22.92
C ASP A 493 -5.54 8.37 23.85
N MET A 494 -5.05 9.48 23.30
CA MET A 494 -4.66 10.66 24.07
C MET A 494 -5.84 11.52 24.57
N TYR A 495 -7.09 11.10 24.28
CA TYR A 495 -8.29 11.73 24.84
C TYR A 495 -8.82 10.98 26.05
N THR A 496 -8.72 9.63 26.03
CA THR A 496 -9.34 8.77 27.03
C THR A 496 -8.33 8.03 27.91
N GLY A 497 -7.08 7.91 27.46
CA GLY A 497 -6.07 7.05 28.09
C GLY A 497 -6.26 5.55 27.80
N GLU A 498 -7.18 5.18 26.89
CA GLU A 498 -7.37 3.78 26.50
C GLU A 498 -6.11 3.27 25.78
N LEU A 499 -5.54 2.17 26.33
CA LEU A 499 -4.38 1.49 25.81
C LEU A 499 -4.81 0.19 25.13
N GLU A 500 -4.46 0.02 23.90
CA GLU A 500 -4.60 -1.24 23.17
C GLU A 500 -3.21 -1.79 22.82
N LEU A 501 -2.91 -3.00 23.30
CA LEU A 501 -1.68 -3.72 23.03
C LEU A 501 -1.93 -4.89 22.10
N THR A 502 -1.07 -5.04 21.09
CA THR A 502 -1.03 -6.17 20.17
C THR A 502 0.38 -6.74 20.17
N LYS A 503 0.51 -8.03 20.41
CA LYS A 503 1.80 -8.72 20.43
C LYS A 503 1.84 -9.83 19.40
N THR A 504 3.01 -9.97 18.78
CA THR A 504 3.33 -11.03 17.83
C THR A 504 4.70 -11.61 18.22
N GLY A 505 4.69 -12.68 19.00
CA GLY A 505 5.92 -13.31 19.52
C GLY A 505 6.72 -12.45 20.51
N ALA A 506 6.20 -11.32 20.95
CA ALA A 506 6.92 -10.35 21.76
C ALA A 506 6.86 -10.64 23.27
N ALA A 507 7.90 -10.19 24.00
CA ALA A 507 8.01 -10.27 25.45
C ALA A 507 6.86 -9.56 26.18
N PRO A 508 6.57 -9.87 27.48
CA PRO A 508 5.57 -9.16 28.26
C PRO A 508 5.81 -7.65 28.37
N SER A 509 4.72 -6.88 28.46
CA SER A 509 4.76 -5.44 28.76
C SER A 509 4.21 -5.17 30.15
N PHE A 510 4.55 -4.05 30.75
CA PHE A 510 4.23 -3.73 32.13
C PHE A 510 3.54 -2.36 32.24
N ILE A 511 2.52 -2.25 33.09
CA ILE A 511 1.96 -0.97 33.47
C ILE A 511 2.36 -0.69 34.93
N LYS A 512 3.00 0.47 35.14
CA LYS A 512 3.38 0.96 36.45
C LYS A 512 2.46 2.12 36.86
N SER A 513 1.70 1.91 37.92
CA SER A 513 0.85 2.91 38.54
C SER A 513 1.37 3.19 39.98
N GLY A 514 2.12 4.26 40.11
CA GLY A 514 2.82 4.58 41.37
C GLY A 514 3.86 3.48 41.72
N LYS A 515 3.56 2.66 42.75
CA LYS A 515 4.39 1.53 43.17
C LYS A 515 3.88 0.17 42.67
N GLN A 516 2.67 0.13 42.16
CA GLN A 516 2.07 -1.10 41.65
C GLN A 516 2.51 -1.31 40.23
N VAL A 517 2.86 -2.56 39.91
CA VAL A 517 3.21 -2.96 38.52
C VAL A 517 2.33 -4.14 38.17
N SER A 518 1.68 -4.06 37.02
CA SER A 518 0.91 -5.14 36.41
C SER A 518 1.58 -5.59 35.11
N VAL A 519 1.49 -6.88 34.82
CA VAL A 519 2.04 -7.47 33.61
C VAL A 519 0.94 -7.70 32.58
N ILE A 520 1.25 -7.48 31.31
CA ILE A 520 0.40 -7.79 30.15
C ILE A 520 1.17 -8.80 29.29
N GLU A 521 0.65 -10.00 29.27
CA GLU A 521 1.21 -11.10 28.50
C GLU A 521 0.19 -11.59 27.47
N ILE A 522 0.63 -11.75 26.22
CA ILE A 522 -0.19 -12.21 25.12
C ILE A 522 0.63 -13.24 24.34
N GLU A 523 0.25 -14.50 24.44
CA GLU A 523 0.87 -15.57 23.68
C GLU A 523 0.46 -15.51 22.22
N SER A 524 1.44 -15.41 21.32
CA SER A 524 1.25 -15.35 19.86
C SER A 524 2.53 -15.78 19.15
N LEU A 525 2.41 -16.16 17.88
CA LEU A 525 3.57 -16.48 17.04
C LEU A 525 4.27 -15.18 16.57
N PRO A 526 5.56 -15.21 16.23
CA PRO A 526 6.25 -14.08 15.62
C PRO A 526 5.64 -13.69 14.26
N ALA A 527 5.86 -12.44 13.84
CA ALA A 527 5.46 -11.96 12.53
C ALA A 527 6.27 -12.64 11.42
N GLY A 528 5.63 -12.95 10.30
CA GLY A 528 6.24 -13.67 9.18
C GLY A 528 6.03 -15.19 9.19
N VAL A 529 5.51 -15.77 10.29
CA VAL A 529 5.25 -17.22 10.38
C VAL A 529 3.99 -17.64 9.64
N ASP A 530 2.91 -16.90 9.78
CA ASP A 530 1.62 -17.19 9.12
C ASP A 530 0.94 -15.90 8.63
N VAL A 531 0.40 -15.95 7.42
CA VAL A 531 -0.33 -14.81 6.81
C VAL A 531 -1.63 -14.49 7.56
N TRP A 532 -2.25 -15.47 8.20
CA TRP A 532 -3.57 -15.36 8.85
C TRP A 532 -3.53 -15.32 10.37
N GLN A 533 -2.42 -14.95 10.94
CA GLN A 533 -2.34 -14.84 12.39
C GLN A 533 -3.35 -13.81 12.90
N GLU A 534 -4.35 -14.27 13.67
CA GLU A 534 -5.21 -13.37 14.43
C GLU A 534 -4.37 -12.71 15.53
N SER A 535 -4.19 -11.39 15.43
CA SER A 535 -3.50 -10.63 16.47
C SER A 535 -4.38 -10.58 17.71
N LYS A 536 -3.95 -11.25 18.78
CA LYS A 536 -4.57 -11.14 20.08
C LYS A 536 -4.30 -9.75 20.66
N GLN A 537 -5.32 -9.16 21.27
CA GLN A 537 -5.28 -7.79 21.79
C GLN A 537 -5.61 -7.78 23.28
N SER A 538 -4.96 -6.87 24.01
CA SER A 538 -5.31 -6.52 25.38
C SER A 538 -5.72 -5.05 25.45
N LYS A 539 -6.80 -4.76 26.16
CA LYS A 539 -7.27 -3.39 26.40
C LYS A 539 -7.11 -3.05 27.87
N ASN A 540 -6.52 -1.89 28.13
CA ASN A 540 -6.29 -1.34 29.45
C ASN A 540 -6.58 0.16 29.41
N THR A 541 -6.54 0.84 30.56
CA THR A 541 -6.67 2.30 30.63
C THR A 541 -5.54 2.85 31.48
N LEU A 542 -4.81 3.81 30.93
CA LEU A 542 -3.75 4.53 31.62
C LEU A 542 -4.31 5.83 32.20
N GLN A 543 -3.91 6.14 33.42
CA GLN A 543 -4.24 7.41 34.08
C GLN A 543 -3.02 8.34 34.09
N SER A 544 -3.25 9.61 34.42
CA SER A 544 -2.18 10.57 34.61
C SER A 544 -1.19 10.10 35.68
N GLY A 545 0.10 10.03 35.34
CA GLY A 545 1.16 9.51 36.20
C GLY A 545 1.48 8.02 36.01
N ASP A 546 0.74 7.31 35.14
CA ASP A 546 1.05 5.92 34.81
C ASP A 546 2.12 5.81 33.72
N PHE A 547 2.85 4.69 33.76
CA PHE A 547 3.85 4.36 32.75
C PHE A 547 3.56 3.01 32.11
N LEU A 548 3.63 2.96 30.79
CA LEU A 548 3.76 1.72 30.02
C LEU A 548 5.24 1.43 29.83
N VAL A 549 5.69 0.23 30.19
CA VAL A 549 7.07 -0.25 29.97
C VAL A 549 7.02 -1.46 29.05
N MET A 550 7.65 -1.35 27.88
CA MET A 550 7.78 -2.41 26.88
C MET A 550 9.26 -2.84 26.83
N VAL A 551 9.50 -4.13 26.72
CA VAL A 551 10.86 -4.69 26.73
C VAL A 551 11.01 -5.76 25.66
N THR A 552 12.22 -5.94 25.14
CA THR A 552 12.57 -7.10 24.31
C THR A 552 12.94 -8.30 25.19
N ASP A 553 12.94 -9.49 24.64
CA ASP A 553 13.17 -10.75 25.36
C ASP A 553 14.56 -10.80 26.03
N GLY A 554 15.59 -10.18 25.41
CA GLY A 554 16.91 -10.07 26.00
C GLY A 554 16.96 -9.39 27.37
N VAL A 555 15.94 -8.56 27.71
CA VAL A 555 15.83 -7.94 29.05
C VAL A 555 15.36 -8.95 30.09
N LEU A 556 14.52 -9.90 29.70
CA LEU A 556 13.90 -10.89 30.59
C LEU A 556 14.68 -12.21 30.68
N GLU A 557 15.17 -12.71 29.54
CA GLU A 557 15.66 -14.09 29.45
C GLU A 557 16.90 -14.35 30.28
N TYR A 558 17.72 -13.33 30.48
CA TYR A 558 19.01 -13.46 31.18
C TYR A 558 18.99 -13.04 32.63
N LEU A 559 17.84 -12.73 33.21
CA LEU A 559 17.73 -12.55 34.66
C LEU A 559 17.97 -13.88 35.40
N HIS A 560 18.92 -13.88 36.33
CA HIS A 560 19.40 -15.06 37.04
C HIS A 560 18.45 -15.52 38.17
N VAL A 561 17.16 -15.60 37.89
CA VAL A 561 16.12 -16.03 38.84
C VAL A 561 15.10 -16.95 38.19
N LYS A 562 14.37 -17.75 38.99
CA LYS A 562 13.33 -18.63 38.47
C LYS A 562 12.10 -17.83 38.01
N ASP A 563 11.73 -16.80 38.76
CA ASP A 563 10.63 -15.88 38.43
C ASP A 563 11.20 -14.59 37.85
N ARG A 564 11.45 -14.61 36.54
CA ARG A 564 12.03 -13.48 35.79
C ARG A 564 11.06 -12.29 35.70
N GLN A 565 9.76 -12.56 35.52
CA GLN A 565 8.74 -11.52 35.42
C GLN A 565 8.59 -10.81 36.77
N GLY A 566 8.46 -11.54 37.89
CA GLY A 566 8.37 -10.95 39.22
C GLY A 566 9.59 -10.10 39.55
N LYS A 567 10.79 -10.55 39.20
CA LYS A 567 12.03 -9.77 39.38
C LYS A 567 12.02 -8.46 38.59
N LEU A 568 11.59 -8.49 37.31
CA LEU A 568 11.52 -7.29 36.50
C LEU A 568 10.43 -6.33 37.03
N MET A 569 9.30 -6.84 37.51
CA MET A 569 8.27 -6.04 38.19
C MET A 569 8.82 -5.32 39.42
N ASP A 570 9.63 -6.00 40.26
CA ASP A 570 10.30 -5.40 41.42
C ASP A 570 11.30 -4.30 41.00
N ILE A 571 12.05 -4.53 39.92
CA ILE A 571 12.96 -3.53 39.36
C ILE A 571 12.18 -2.30 38.92
N ILE A 572 11.10 -2.47 38.14
CA ILE A 572 10.25 -1.40 37.64
C ILE A 572 9.59 -0.64 38.82
N ALA A 573 9.04 -1.36 39.81
CA ALA A 573 8.44 -0.76 41.00
C ALA A 573 9.42 0.10 41.82
N GLY A 574 10.70 -0.32 41.83
CA GLY A 574 11.77 0.36 42.55
C GLY A 574 12.32 1.62 41.88
N VAL A 575 11.94 1.92 40.62
CA VAL A 575 12.31 3.18 39.93
C VAL A 575 11.37 4.29 40.38
N LYS A 576 11.94 5.43 40.81
CA LYS A 576 11.20 6.56 41.35
C LYS A 576 11.11 7.75 40.40
N SER A 577 11.77 7.69 39.26
CA SER A 577 11.81 8.79 38.30
C SER A 577 10.47 8.94 37.58
N ASP A 578 10.00 10.17 37.45
CA ASP A 578 8.86 10.53 36.59
C ASP A 578 9.29 10.88 35.15
N ASN A 579 10.60 10.80 34.84
CA ASN A 579 11.11 10.97 33.50
C ASN A 579 11.25 9.61 32.83
N ALA A 580 10.54 9.43 31.70
CA ALA A 580 10.51 8.16 30.97
C ALA A 580 11.89 7.70 30.49
N GLY A 581 12.75 8.64 30.03
CA GLY A 581 14.12 8.31 29.59
C GLY A 581 15.00 7.83 30.73
N VAL A 582 14.92 8.47 31.90
CA VAL A 582 15.64 8.05 33.09
C VAL A 582 15.10 6.71 33.59
N MET A 583 13.78 6.51 33.54
CA MET A 583 13.14 5.24 33.93
C MET A 583 13.65 4.09 33.06
N ALA A 584 13.64 4.23 31.75
CA ALA A 584 14.12 3.21 30.82
C ALA A 584 15.60 2.86 31.10
N GLN A 585 16.45 3.87 31.30
CA GLN A 585 17.86 3.69 31.60
C GLN A 585 18.10 3.00 32.95
N GLU A 586 17.41 3.43 34.02
CA GLU A 586 17.54 2.81 35.34
C GLU A 586 17.10 1.34 35.34
N ILE A 587 16.03 1.00 34.60
CA ILE A 587 15.58 -0.39 34.44
C ILE A 587 16.67 -1.20 33.76
N LEU A 588 17.20 -0.74 32.62
CA LEU A 588 18.24 -1.42 31.87
C LEU A 588 19.52 -1.59 32.70
N ASP A 589 19.95 -0.55 33.40
CA ASP A 589 21.17 -0.60 34.25
C ASP A 589 21.03 -1.63 35.38
N LYS A 590 19.86 -1.71 36.03
CA LYS A 590 19.60 -2.72 37.06
C LYS A 590 19.58 -4.14 36.53
N VAL A 591 19.02 -4.34 35.30
CA VAL A 591 19.08 -5.64 34.61
C VAL A 591 20.52 -6.01 34.28
N LEU A 592 21.31 -5.07 33.74
CA LEU A 592 22.73 -5.29 33.43
C LEU A 592 23.57 -5.59 34.67
N LEU A 593 23.24 -5.00 35.82
CA LEU A 593 23.92 -5.33 37.09
C LEU A 593 23.66 -6.80 37.50
N ASP A 594 22.45 -7.30 37.30
CA ASP A 594 22.08 -8.70 37.59
C ASP A 594 22.83 -9.69 36.67
N THR A 595 23.12 -9.28 35.42
CA THR A 595 23.89 -10.09 34.44
C THR A 595 25.40 -9.88 34.50
N GLY A 596 25.91 -9.18 35.51
CA GLY A 596 27.35 -8.89 35.65
C GLY A 596 27.89 -7.89 34.64
N GLY A 597 27.07 -7.08 34.02
CA GLY A 597 27.43 -6.06 33.03
C GLY A 597 27.51 -6.55 31.58
N TYR A 598 27.25 -7.83 31.33
CA TYR A 598 27.25 -8.40 29.98
C TYR A 598 25.83 -8.48 29.41
N ALA A 599 25.67 -7.99 28.20
CA ALA A 599 24.46 -8.19 27.43
C ALA A 599 24.60 -9.49 26.61
N MET A 600 23.84 -10.51 27.00
CA MET A 600 23.88 -11.82 26.33
C MET A 600 23.06 -11.85 25.07
N ASP A 601 22.12 -10.92 24.94
CA ASP A 601 21.38 -10.60 23.73
C ASP A 601 21.15 -9.10 23.58
N ASP A 602 20.57 -8.67 22.48
CA ASP A 602 20.14 -7.29 22.29
C ASP A 602 19.06 -6.97 23.33
N MET A 603 19.14 -5.81 23.97
CA MET A 603 18.25 -5.41 25.06
C MET A 603 17.69 -4.03 24.78
N THR A 604 16.38 -3.91 24.76
CA THR A 604 15.68 -2.64 24.60
C THR A 604 14.60 -2.50 25.66
N VAL A 605 14.59 -1.35 26.32
CA VAL A 605 13.56 -0.91 27.27
C VAL A 605 12.96 0.39 26.76
N VAL A 606 11.64 0.41 26.54
CA VAL A 606 10.87 1.60 26.17
C VAL A 606 9.93 1.92 27.31
N ALA A 607 10.00 3.12 27.84
CA ALA A 607 9.08 3.63 28.86
C ALA A 607 8.27 4.80 28.31
N ILE A 608 6.96 4.78 28.53
CA ILE A 608 6.03 5.82 28.08
C ILE A 608 5.22 6.27 29.30
N GLY A 609 5.40 7.51 29.74
CA GLY A 609 4.62 8.12 30.81
C GLY A 609 3.50 8.98 30.22
N ILE A 610 2.35 8.98 30.88
CA ILE A 610 1.13 9.69 30.46
C ILE A 610 0.76 10.74 31.53
N TRP A 611 0.44 11.97 31.08
CA TRP A 611 0.01 13.05 31.96
C TRP A 611 -1.14 13.85 31.35
N GLU A 612 -1.96 14.44 32.24
CA GLU A 612 -2.95 15.45 31.84
C GLU A 612 -2.28 16.75 31.40
N LYS A 613 -2.87 17.44 30.39
CA LYS A 613 -2.44 18.75 29.92
C LYS A 613 -2.86 19.90 30.82
#